data_aa84ca118081d9679b38b4e787e05c30
#
_entry.id   aa84ca118081d9679b38b4e787e05c30
#
_cell.length_a   1.000
_cell.length_b   1.000
_cell.length_c   1.000
_cell.angle_alpha   90.00
_cell.angle_beta   90.00
_cell.angle_gamma   90.00
#
_symmetry.space_group_name_H-M   'P 1'
#
loop_
_entity.id
_entity.type
_entity.pdbx_description
1 polymer ?
#
loop_
_entity_poly.entity_id
_entity_poly.type
_entity_poly.pdbx_seq_one_letter_code
_entity_poly.pdbx_strand_id
1 'polypeptide(L)'
;KTYRTNNNLQRSSFKQQTDLQRLNADFLITQIDAAFLAWQKPWNKHLSFEDFCEWILPYRIGNELPETWREQYYNTFSGLLTDSISTAHDACVAINNELIKLPIHIFTDFPKPADIKPSSLIHIKFGLCGDYTHLAVYAMRSVGIPVSTGVIPHWGRRNNNHSFNLLYCEDGKYYDFAGGEQNPGDHLRRFEDIPKVYQKTFSVQQNSLIMTNTSKEEIPTFFKNPFMKDITEHFPFIHPQTVSIPLTKGNTHNQYAYLCVFDPQGWFPVDWGRISNKTVTFNHIGPDIIYQVASYENNSLRPLSSPFAVDSTGEITTYECLKEKANLHLERKYREPTQLAAIPPAFVGGKFQGSDHADFQIAEDLYTFTENPDFKYTTIEVNPKKSYKYYRYLSSPNIRGNMAELEFYDTNSQNILTGEIIGTDSTSIYNPHATKYNVFDGDPLTFFHTRDSMSWVGLALSKPTHINKIRYIIRNDDNGIRKDNLYELFYIDESGKWASAGKQTADQDDLLIYEQIPQGTLYWLRNYTKGKEERIFTYKDGKQVWW
;
A
#
# COMPACT_ATOMS: atom_id res chain seq x y z
N LYS A 1 14.05 2.35 -14.16
CA LYS A 1 15.27 3.17 -14.33
C LYS A 1 15.89 2.98 -15.72
N THR A 2 16.05 1.76 -16.19
CA THR A 2 16.71 1.44 -17.49
C THR A 2 15.94 1.99 -18.71
N TYR A 3 14.62 1.95 -18.71
CA TYR A 3 13.80 2.47 -19.81
C TYR A 3 13.88 4.01 -19.92
N ARG A 4 13.99 4.73 -18.81
CA ARG A 4 14.14 6.19 -18.77
C ARG A 4 15.49 6.67 -19.28
N THR A 5 16.57 5.95 -18.93
CA THR A 5 17.94 6.29 -19.38
C THR A 5 18.13 6.07 -20.88
N ASN A 6 17.48 5.05 -21.46
CA ASN A 6 17.67 4.72 -22.88
C ASN A 6 16.82 5.58 -23.83
N ASN A 7 15.75 6.26 -23.36
CA ASN A 7 14.82 6.98 -24.23
C ASN A 7 14.75 8.50 -23.99
N ASN A 8 15.58 9.07 -23.14
CA ASN A 8 15.68 10.51 -22.84
C ASN A 8 14.31 11.21 -22.58
N LEU A 9 13.33 10.48 -22.07
CA LEU A 9 12.00 11.01 -21.74
C LEU A 9 12.08 11.84 -20.45
N GLN A 10 12.34 13.14 -20.60
CA GLN A 10 12.31 14.09 -19.49
C GLN A 10 10.88 14.64 -19.32
N ARG A 11 10.42 14.80 -18.06
CA ARG A 11 9.15 15.45 -17.69
C ARG A 11 8.99 16.86 -18.28
N SER A 12 10.08 17.54 -18.60
CA SER A 12 10.14 18.88 -19.16
C SER A 12 9.64 19.00 -20.61
N SER A 13 9.34 17.89 -21.31
CA SER A 13 8.89 17.90 -22.70
C SER A 13 7.36 18.02 -22.87
N PHE A 14 6.57 17.96 -21.78
CA PHE A 14 5.11 18.07 -21.86
C PHE A 14 4.67 19.53 -21.71
N LYS A 15 4.06 20.07 -22.75
CA LYS A 15 3.48 21.41 -22.72
C LYS A 15 2.08 21.35 -22.09
N GLN A 16 1.89 22.07 -20.98
CA GLN A 16 0.56 22.27 -20.41
C GLN A 16 -0.26 23.21 -21.31
N GLN A 17 -1.50 22.85 -21.57
CA GLN A 17 -2.49 23.64 -22.27
C GLN A 17 -3.78 23.65 -21.47
N THR A 18 -4.46 24.79 -21.42
CA THR A 18 -5.79 24.88 -20.81
C THR A 18 -6.85 24.36 -21.79
N ASP A 19 -7.96 23.85 -21.23
CA ASP A 19 -9.09 23.39 -22.06
C ASP A 19 -9.65 24.49 -22.92
N LEU A 20 -9.67 25.75 -22.46
CA LEU A 20 -10.08 26.92 -23.23
C LEU A 20 -9.23 27.14 -24.51
N GLN A 21 -7.98 26.69 -24.51
CA GLN A 21 -7.10 26.82 -25.69
C GLN A 21 -7.24 25.63 -26.65
N ARG A 22 -7.83 24.53 -26.20
CA ARG A 22 -7.84 23.27 -26.95
C ARG A 22 -9.22 22.81 -27.41
N LEU A 23 -10.26 23.07 -26.62
CA LEU A 23 -11.61 22.59 -26.92
C LEU A 23 -12.34 23.54 -27.89
N ASN A 24 -13.12 22.93 -28.75
CA ASN A 24 -14.05 23.66 -29.63
C ASN A 24 -15.51 23.46 -29.19
N ALA A 25 -16.41 24.22 -29.76
CA ALA A 25 -17.84 24.17 -29.43
C ALA A 25 -18.46 22.81 -29.74
N ASP A 26 -18.11 22.20 -30.89
CA ASP A 26 -18.68 20.90 -31.30
C ASP A 26 -18.34 19.78 -30.30
N PHE A 27 -17.10 19.78 -29.79
CA PHE A 27 -16.71 18.85 -28.71
C PHE A 27 -17.58 19.05 -27.47
N LEU A 28 -17.74 20.31 -27.02
CA LEU A 28 -18.50 20.58 -25.80
C LEU A 28 -19.98 20.23 -25.97
N ILE A 29 -20.60 20.60 -27.12
CA ILE A 29 -21.99 20.26 -27.43
C ILE A 29 -22.18 18.73 -27.40
N THR A 30 -21.33 17.99 -28.10
CA THR A 30 -21.41 16.52 -28.13
C THR A 30 -21.33 15.90 -26.72
N GLN A 31 -20.42 16.41 -25.87
CA GLN A 31 -20.27 15.89 -24.50
C GLN A 31 -21.44 16.28 -23.61
N ILE A 32 -21.97 17.48 -23.74
CA ILE A 32 -23.11 18.00 -22.97
C ILE A 32 -24.39 17.26 -23.36
N ASP A 33 -24.71 17.13 -24.65
CA ASP A 33 -25.91 16.44 -25.11
C ASP A 33 -25.94 14.98 -24.63
N ALA A 34 -24.80 14.25 -24.75
CA ALA A 34 -24.70 12.88 -24.26
C ALA A 34 -24.85 12.81 -22.74
N ALA A 35 -24.35 13.81 -21.99
CA ALA A 35 -24.52 13.85 -20.54
C ALA A 35 -25.98 14.10 -20.13
N PHE A 36 -26.70 14.99 -20.81
CA PHE A 36 -28.14 15.22 -20.57
C PHE A 36 -28.98 13.99 -20.87
N LEU A 37 -28.68 13.21 -21.93
CA LEU A 37 -29.32 11.93 -22.19
C LEU A 37 -29.03 10.92 -21.08
N ALA A 38 -27.81 10.88 -20.58
CA ALA A 38 -27.42 10.03 -19.46
C ALA A 38 -28.13 10.42 -18.16
N TRP A 39 -28.39 11.70 -17.92
CA TRP A 39 -29.11 12.18 -16.73
C TRP A 39 -30.56 11.73 -16.68
N GLN A 40 -31.20 11.45 -17.81
CA GLN A 40 -32.61 11.02 -17.90
C GLN A 40 -32.84 9.56 -17.43
N LYS A 41 -31.80 8.85 -16.99
CA LYS A 41 -31.93 7.46 -16.52
C LYS A 41 -32.75 7.37 -15.23
N PRO A 42 -33.49 6.23 -15.02
CA PRO A 42 -34.40 6.09 -13.89
C PRO A 42 -33.77 6.34 -12.51
N TRP A 43 -32.54 5.96 -12.34
CA TRP A 43 -31.78 6.11 -11.09
C TRP A 43 -31.25 7.52 -10.82
N ASN A 44 -31.48 8.49 -11.73
CA ASN A 44 -31.02 9.88 -11.54
C ASN A 44 -32.14 10.84 -11.14
N LYS A 45 -33.34 10.35 -10.87
CA LYS A 45 -34.51 11.21 -10.51
C LYS A 45 -34.30 12.05 -9.25
N HIS A 46 -33.38 11.63 -8.38
CA HIS A 46 -33.04 12.33 -7.15
C HIS A 46 -31.99 13.42 -7.34
N LEU A 47 -31.26 13.44 -8.47
CA LEU A 47 -30.18 14.38 -8.70
C LEU A 47 -30.71 15.78 -9.05
N SER A 48 -30.29 16.78 -8.28
CA SER A 48 -30.44 18.18 -8.65
C SER A 48 -29.62 18.52 -9.89
N PHE A 49 -29.81 19.71 -10.44
CA PHE A 49 -28.95 20.18 -11.55
C PHE A 49 -27.49 20.36 -11.11
N GLU A 50 -27.27 20.81 -9.88
CA GLU A 50 -25.95 20.93 -9.26
C GLU A 50 -25.29 19.56 -9.13
N ASP A 51 -26.01 18.52 -8.68
CA ASP A 51 -25.50 17.15 -8.61
C ASP A 51 -25.17 16.62 -10.01
N PHE A 52 -26.04 16.85 -11.00
CA PHE A 52 -25.77 16.50 -12.38
C PHE A 52 -24.46 17.15 -12.88
N CYS A 53 -24.26 18.44 -12.61
CA CYS A 53 -23.05 19.17 -12.99
C CYS A 53 -21.79 18.62 -12.32
N GLU A 54 -21.91 18.05 -11.12
CA GLU A 54 -20.80 17.48 -10.36
C GLU A 54 -20.49 16.02 -10.75
N TRP A 55 -21.54 15.20 -10.90
CA TRP A 55 -21.39 13.75 -10.94
C TRP A 55 -21.44 13.15 -12.36
N ILE A 56 -22.19 13.75 -13.29
CA ILE A 56 -22.44 13.18 -14.62
C ILE A 56 -21.89 14.04 -15.75
N LEU A 57 -22.10 15.37 -15.70
CA LEU A 57 -21.74 16.30 -16.77
C LEU A 57 -20.25 16.32 -17.12
N PRO A 58 -19.30 16.22 -16.20
CA PRO A 58 -17.89 16.45 -16.51
C PRO A 58 -17.37 15.52 -17.60
N TYR A 59 -16.72 16.13 -18.60
CA TYR A 59 -16.18 15.44 -19.78
C TYR A 59 -14.77 14.86 -19.58
N ARG A 60 -14.12 15.18 -18.46
CA ARG A 60 -12.80 14.67 -18.07
C ARG A 60 -12.73 14.41 -16.57
N ILE A 61 -11.69 13.74 -16.10
CA ILE A 61 -11.50 13.40 -14.67
C ILE A 61 -10.20 13.99 -14.14
N GLY A 62 -9.12 13.88 -14.90
CA GLY A 62 -7.79 14.27 -14.52
C GLY A 62 -7.15 15.26 -15.48
N ASN A 63 -5.89 15.03 -15.80
CA ASN A 63 -5.11 15.81 -16.75
C ASN A 63 -4.90 15.10 -18.09
N GLU A 64 -5.69 14.06 -18.36
CA GLU A 64 -5.73 13.34 -19.62
C GLU A 64 -6.13 14.25 -20.79
N LEU A 65 -5.74 13.85 -21.99
CA LEU A 65 -6.18 14.53 -23.20
C LEU A 65 -7.69 14.38 -23.40
N PRO A 66 -8.45 15.48 -23.57
CA PRO A 66 -9.89 15.42 -23.84
C PRO A 66 -10.20 14.67 -25.14
N GLU A 67 -11.19 13.80 -25.11
CA GLU A 67 -11.71 12.99 -26.23
C GLU A 67 -13.23 12.89 -26.17
N THR A 68 -13.85 12.62 -27.33
CA THR A 68 -15.29 12.26 -27.42
C THR A 68 -15.47 10.79 -27.05
N TRP A 69 -15.45 10.49 -25.75
CA TRP A 69 -15.44 9.13 -25.23
C TRP A 69 -16.82 8.56 -24.90
N ARG A 70 -17.84 9.40 -24.64
CA ARG A 70 -19.14 8.96 -24.10
C ARG A 70 -19.86 7.96 -24.98
N GLU A 71 -19.87 8.17 -26.30
CA GLU A 71 -20.52 7.26 -27.24
C GLU A 71 -19.87 5.85 -27.22
N GLN A 72 -18.54 5.81 -27.29
CA GLN A 72 -17.79 4.54 -27.27
C GLN A 72 -18.11 3.75 -25.99
N TYR A 73 -18.02 4.40 -24.83
CA TYR A 73 -18.29 3.77 -23.54
C TYR A 73 -19.78 3.39 -23.38
N TYR A 74 -20.69 4.25 -23.82
CA TYR A 74 -22.13 3.95 -23.83
C TYR A 74 -22.43 2.68 -24.64
N ASN A 75 -21.92 2.59 -25.86
CA ASN A 75 -22.11 1.42 -26.72
C ASN A 75 -21.52 0.14 -26.11
N THR A 76 -20.45 0.26 -25.35
CA THR A 76 -19.82 -0.88 -24.66
C THR A 76 -20.63 -1.36 -23.47
N PHE A 77 -21.19 -0.44 -22.67
CA PHE A 77 -21.73 -0.80 -21.35
C PHE A 77 -23.26 -0.70 -21.23
N SER A 78 -23.96 0.03 -22.11
CA SER A 78 -25.42 0.22 -21.97
C SER A 78 -26.22 -1.06 -22.06
N GLY A 79 -25.77 -2.05 -22.85
CA GLY A 79 -26.44 -3.34 -22.99
C GLY A 79 -26.43 -4.22 -21.72
N LEU A 80 -25.64 -3.85 -20.70
CA LEU A 80 -25.64 -4.54 -19.41
C LEU A 80 -26.76 -4.06 -18.48
N LEU A 81 -27.39 -2.94 -18.80
CA LEU A 81 -28.43 -2.31 -17.98
C LEU A 81 -29.81 -2.67 -18.52
N THR A 82 -30.46 -3.65 -17.88
CA THR A 82 -31.80 -4.12 -18.22
C THR A 82 -32.87 -3.22 -17.62
N ASP A 83 -34.09 -3.30 -18.13
CA ASP A 83 -35.26 -2.52 -17.63
C ASP A 83 -35.63 -2.80 -16.15
N SER A 84 -35.11 -3.89 -15.58
CA SER A 84 -35.28 -4.23 -14.17
C SER A 84 -34.38 -3.42 -13.22
N ILE A 85 -33.33 -2.75 -13.74
CA ILE A 85 -32.41 -1.95 -12.94
C ILE A 85 -33.01 -0.56 -12.75
N SER A 86 -33.30 -0.20 -11.49
CA SER A 86 -33.93 1.07 -11.12
C SER A 86 -33.13 1.94 -10.18
N THR A 87 -32.06 1.40 -9.55
CA THR A 87 -31.20 2.12 -8.59
C THR A 87 -29.81 2.40 -9.17
N ALA A 88 -29.18 3.48 -8.70
CA ALA A 88 -27.78 3.78 -9.05
C ALA A 88 -26.82 2.68 -8.56
N HIS A 89 -27.12 2.08 -7.41
CA HIS A 89 -26.34 0.98 -6.84
C HIS A 89 -26.33 -0.24 -7.76
N ASP A 90 -27.50 -0.73 -8.16
CA ASP A 90 -27.61 -1.93 -9.00
C ASP A 90 -27.01 -1.72 -10.39
N ALA A 91 -27.20 -0.52 -10.95
CA ALA A 91 -26.58 -0.13 -12.21
C ALA A 91 -25.04 -0.13 -12.10
N CYS A 92 -24.49 0.40 -11.00
CA CYS A 92 -23.07 0.40 -10.72
C CYS A 92 -22.51 -1.02 -10.57
N VAL A 93 -23.20 -1.91 -9.83
CA VAL A 93 -22.82 -3.31 -9.65
C VAL A 93 -22.80 -4.04 -11.00
N ALA A 94 -23.80 -3.83 -11.87
CA ALA A 94 -23.86 -4.46 -13.18
C ALA A 94 -22.64 -4.10 -14.05
N ILE A 95 -22.27 -2.82 -14.10
CA ILE A 95 -21.10 -2.34 -14.85
C ILE A 95 -19.80 -2.86 -14.21
N ASN A 96 -19.68 -2.75 -12.88
CA ASN A 96 -18.45 -3.12 -12.19
C ASN A 96 -18.16 -4.62 -12.28
N ASN A 97 -19.18 -5.47 -12.25
CA ASN A 97 -19.04 -6.91 -12.47
C ASN A 97 -18.46 -7.25 -13.86
N GLU A 98 -18.70 -6.42 -14.86
CA GLU A 98 -18.05 -6.58 -16.16
C GLU A 98 -16.59 -6.12 -16.13
N LEU A 99 -16.31 -4.99 -15.44
CA LEU A 99 -14.94 -4.51 -15.25
C LEU A 99 -14.08 -5.50 -14.46
N ILE A 100 -14.63 -6.19 -13.46
CA ILE A 100 -13.94 -7.22 -12.66
C ILE A 100 -13.47 -8.41 -13.52
N LYS A 101 -14.13 -8.70 -14.64
CA LYS A 101 -13.71 -9.78 -15.56
C LYS A 101 -12.47 -9.42 -16.37
N LEU A 102 -12.12 -8.14 -16.46
CA LEU A 102 -10.93 -7.70 -17.16
C LEU A 102 -9.67 -8.19 -16.42
N PRO A 103 -8.65 -8.71 -17.12
CA PRO A 103 -7.41 -9.14 -16.49
C PRO A 103 -6.58 -7.91 -16.07
N ILE A 104 -6.92 -7.34 -14.92
CA ILE A 104 -6.31 -6.12 -14.41
C ILE A 104 -5.08 -6.48 -13.57
N HIS A 105 -3.94 -5.83 -13.87
CA HIS A 105 -2.71 -5.91 -13.08
C HIS A 105 -2.33 -4.52 -12.58
N ILE A 106 -2.36 -4.33 -11.25
CA ILE A 106 -1.93 -3.08 -10.63
C ILE A 106 -0.41 -3.10 -10.47
N PHE A 107 0.25 -2.09 -11.05
CA PHE A 107 1.68 -1.83 -10.86
C PHE A 107 1.87 -0.58 -10.03
N THR A 108 2.63 -0.67 -8.95
CA THR A 108 2.88 0.46 -8.05
C THR A 108 3.97 1.42 -8.54
N ASP A 109 4.83 0.99 -9.45
CA ASP A 109 6.05 1.72 -9.85
C ASP A 109 6.04 2.21 -11.31
N PHE A 110 4.88 2.32 -11.93
CA PHE A 110 4.81 2.80 -13.31
C PHE A 110 4.79 4.34 -13.35
N PRO A 111 5.88 4.99 -13.80
CA PRO A 111 5.89 6.45 -13.94
C PRO A 111 5.10 6.85 -15.17
N LYS A 112 3.95 7.50 -14.97
CA LYS A 112 3.22 8.12 -16.08
C LYS A 112 3.33 9.65 -16.01
N PRO A 113 3.55 10.32 -17.15
CA PRO A 113 3.65 11.78 -17.20
C PRO A 113 2.28 12.49 -17.13
N ALA A 114 1.21 11.81 -17.55
CA ALA A 114 -0.17 12.29 -17.54
C ALA A 114 -1.12 11.12 -17.31
N ASP A 115 -2.37 11.43 -16.98
CA ASP A 115 -3.43 10.43 -16.91
C ASP A 115 -3.70 9.85 -18.30
N ILE A 116 -4.13 8.58 -18.32
CA ILE A 116 -4.36 7.86 -19.57
C ILE A 116 -5.70 8.31 -20.16
N LYS A 117 -5.69 8.61 -21.45
CA LYS A 117 -6.89 9.05 -22.16
C LYS A 117 -7.96 7.94 -22.25
N PRO A 118 -9.26 8.31 -22.30
CA PRO A 118 -10.36 7.33 -22.23
C PRO A 118 -10.28 6.22 -23.27
N SER A 119 -10.00 6.54 -24.54
CA SER A 119 -9.92 5.55 -25.62
C SER A 119 -8.83 4.50 -25.41
N SER A 120 -7.80 4.82 -24.62
CA SER A 120 -6.72 3.89 -24.29
C SER A 120 -7.04 3.09 -23.03
N LEU A 121 -7.69 3.69 -22.02
CA LEU A 121 -8.00 3.03 -20.75
C LEU A 121 -8.80 1.73 -20.92
N ILE A 122 -9.78 1.72 -21.82
CA ILE A 122 -10.66 0.57 -22.05
C ILE A 122 -9.90 -0.67 -22.59
N HIS A 123 -8.70 -0.48 -23.10
CA HIS A 123 -7.87 -1.53 -23.68
C HIS A 123 -6.66 -1.90 -22.84
N ILE A 124 -6.37 -1.14 -21.79
CA ILE A 124 -5.19 -1.35 -20.94
C ILE A 124 -5.47 -2.45 -19.91
N LYS A 125 -4.53 -3.41 -19.84
CA LYS A 125 -4.59 -4.54 -18.89
C LYS A 125 -3.72 -4.34 -17.64
N PHE A 126 -3.09 -3.19 -17.49
CA PHE A 126 -2.24 -2.85 -16.35
C PHE A 126 -2.30 -1.35 -16.09
N GLY A 127 -2.19 -0.96 -14.84
CA GLY A 127 -2.23 0.45 -14.44
C GLY A 127 -2.05 0.64 -12.94
N LEU A 128 -2.19 1.89 -12.51
CA LEU A 128 -2.26 2.27 -11.10
C LEU A 128 -3.72 2.27 -10.62
N CYS A 129 -3.96 2.31 -9.31
CA CYS A 129 -5.31 2.44 -8.75
C CYS A 129 -6.10 3.60 -9.38
N GLY A 130 -5.44 4.75 -9.65
CA GLY A 130 -6.05 5.89 -10.33
C GLY A 130 -6.52 5.61 -11.76
N ASP A 131 -5.84 4.73 -12.51
CA ASP A 131 -6.24 4.38 -13.88
C ASP A 131 -7.55 3.59 -13.89
N TYR A 132 -7.69 2.62 -12.98
CA TYR A 132 -8.93 1.84 -12.84
C TYR A 132 -10.08 2.66 -12.26
N THR A 133 -9.77 3.54 -11.32
CA THR A 133 -10.73 4.54 -10.84
C THR A 133 -11.28 5.37 -12.02
N HIS A 134 -10.41 5.88 -12.89
CA HIS A 134 -10.83 6.64 -14.06
C HIS A 134 -11.62 5.79 -15.06
N LEU A 135 -11.20 4.55 -15.35
CA LEU A 135 -11.93 3.63 -16.21
C LEU A 135 -13.38 3.43 -15.74
N ALA A 136 -13.56 3.18 -14.44
CA ALA A 136 -14.88 3.01 -13.84
C ALA A 136 -15.71 4.29 -13.93
N VAL A 137 -15.13 5.47 -13.67
CA VAL A 137 -15.84 6.75 -13.80
C VAL A 137 -16.31 6.97 -15.24
N TYR A 138 -15.48 6.70 -16.25
CA TYR A 138 -15.89 6.83 -17.66
C TYR A 138 -16.99 5.85 -18.05
N ALA A 139 -16.83 4.57 -17.67
CA ALA A 139 -17.81 3.53 -17.94
C ALA A 139 -19.18 3.89 -17.35
N MET A 140 -19.21 4.28 -16.09
CA MET A 140 -20.43 4.57 -15.33
C MET A 140 -21.09 5.89 -15.73
N ARG A 141 -20.30 6.97 -15.91
CA ARG A 141 -20.85 8.26 -16.38
C ARG A 141 -21.43 8.19 -17.79
N SER A 142 -20.90 7.33 -18.66
CA SER A 142 -21.41 7.17 -20.02
C SER A 142 -22.87 6.71 -20.02
N VAL A 143 -23.27 5.92 -19.05
CA VAL A 143 -24.61 5.37 -18.88
C VAL A 143 -25.40 6.09 -17.77
N GLY A 144 -24.90 7.20 -17.25
CA GLY A 144 -25.60 8.07 -16.32
C GLY A 144 -25.55 7.60 -14.86
N ILE A 145 -24.57 6.80 -14.47
CA ILE A 145 -24.37 6.44 -13.05
C ILE A 145 -23.52 7.54 -12.40
N PRO A 146 -23.98 8.13 -11.27
CA PRO A 146 -23.30 9.26 -10.61
C PRO A 146 -22.07 8.80 -9.81
N VAL A 147 -20.93 8.75 -10.48
CA VAL A 147 -19.65 8.28 -9.91
C VAL A 147 -18.58 9.36 -9.99
N SER A 148 -17.80 9.49 -8.91
CA SER A 148 -16.66 10.37 -8.81
C SER A 148 -15.42 9.66 -8.30
N THR A 149 -14.30 10.38 -8.19
CA THR A 149 -13.03 9.88 -7.62
C THR A 149 -12.93 10.26 -6.15
N GLY A 150 -12.75 9.26 -5.31
CA GLY A 150 -12.29 9.40 -3.92
C GLY A 150 -10.76 9.33 -3.86
N VAL A 151 -10.17 10.07 -2.92
CA VAL A 151 -8.72 10.14 -2.74
C VAL A 151 -8.39 10.06 -1.25
N ILE A 152 -7.48 9.16 -0.89
CA ILE A 152 -6.73 9.22 0.36
C ILE A 152 -5.40 9.88 0.01
N PRO A 153 -5.11 11.12 0.49
CA PRO A 153 -3.95 11.89 0.05
C PRO A 153 -2.63 11.20 0.39
N HIS A 154 -2.60 10.49 1.50
CA HIS A 154 -1.54 9.58 1.91
C HIS A 154 -2.08 8.61 2.96
N TRP A 155 -1.61 7.36 2.97
CA TRP A 155 -1.94 6.40 4.02
C TRP A 155 -1.31 6.77 5.36
N GLY A 156 -1.98 6.45 6.46
CA GLY A 156 -1.48 6.70 7.81
C GLY A 156 -0.36 5.74 8.22
N ARG A 157 -0.47 4.45 7.87
CA ARG A 157 0.41 3.37 8.35
C ARG A 157 1.11 2.58 7.22
N ARG A 158 1.07 3.07 5.99
CA ARG A 158 1.77 2.54 4.81
C ARG A 158 2.18 3.68 3.88
N ASN A 159 3.01 3.39 2.92
CA ASN A 159 3.51 4.36 1.95
C ASN A 159 2.47 4.64 0.85
N ASN A 160 2.65 5.76 0.16
CA ASN A 160 1.84 6.21 -0.97
C ASN A 160 0.41 6.64 -0.63
N ASN A 161 -0.33 7.00 -1.66
CA ASN A 161 -1.73 7.43 -1.64
C ASN A 161 -2.64 6.36 -2.21
N HIS A 162 -3.95 6.63 -2.22
CA HIS A 162 -4.93 5.77 -2.86
C HIS A 162 -5.98 6.57 -3.61
N SER A 163 -6.42 6.03 -4.74
CA SER A 163 -7.59 6.50 -5.48
C SER A 163 -8.59 5.37 -5.61
N PHE A 164 -9.85 5.69 -5.43
CA PHE A 164 -10.98 4.76 -5.46
C PHE A 164 -12.22 5.48 -6.01
N ASN A 165 -13.33 4.78 -6.14
CA ASN A 165 -14.56 5.34 -6.67
C ASN A 165 -15.57 5.67 -5.57
N LEU A 166 -16.35 6.71 -5.80
CA LEU A 166 -17.48 7.13 -4.98
C LEU A 166 -18.73 7.07 -5.84
N LEU A 167 -19.72 6.30 -5.43
CA LEU A 167 -21.06 6.27 -5.98
C LEU A 167 -21.97 7.14 -5.10
N TYR A 168 -22.75 8.05 -5.71
CA TYR A 168 -23.77 8.82 -5.00
C TYR A 168 -25.15 8.22 -5.26
N CYS A 169 -25.85 7.83 -4.20
CA CYS A 169 -27.13 7.12 -4.29
C CYS A 169 -28.33 7.96 -3.85
N GLU A 170 -29.53 7.43 -4.10
CA GLU A 170 -30.82 8.03 -3.85
C GLU A 170 -31.09 8.31 -2.35
N ASP A 171 -30.37 7.65 -1.45
CA ASP A 171 -30.42 7.87 -0.01
C ASP A 171 -29.52 9.03 0.48
N GLY A 172 -28.88 9.73 -0.46
CA GLY A 172 -27.97 10.84 -0.18
C GLY A 172 -26.61 10.42 0.37
N LYS A 173 -26.25 9.13 0.31
CA LYS A 173 -24.99 8.61 0.83
C LYS A 173 -23.97 8.36 -0.27
N TYR A 174 -22.71 8.35 0.17
CA TYR A 174 -21.58 7.92 -0.63
C TYR A 174 -21.30 6.43 -0.37
N TYR A 175 -21.16 5.67 -1.45
CA TYR A 175 -20.72 4.28 -1.39
C TYR A 175 -19.36 4.16 -2.07
N ASP A 176 -18.37 3.74 -1.30
CA ASP A 176 -17.02 3.55 -1.77
C ASP A 176 -16.85 2.20 -2.46
N PHE A 177 -16.06 2.16 -3.54
CA PHE A 177 -15.74 0.94 -4.28
C PHE A 177 -14.43 1.06 -5.07
N ALA A 178 -13.92 -0.07 -5.54
CA ALA A 178 -12.78 -0.09 -6.45
C ALA A 178 -13.23 -0.62 -7.82
N GLY A 179 -13.19 0.25 -8.82
CA GLY A 179 -13.56 -0.11 -10.18
C GLY A 179 -12.71 -1.27 -10.70
N GLY A 180 -13.38 -2.34 -11.16
CA GLY A 180 -12.72 -3.55 -11.63
C GLY A 180 -12.16 -4.48 -10.55
N GLU A 181 -12.38 -4.18 -9.26
CA GLU A 181 -11.91 -5.01 -8.14
C GLU A 181 -13.02 -5.36 -7.16
N GLN A 182 -13.79 -4.39 -6.71
CA GLN A 182 -14.80 -4.56 -5.67
C GLN A 182 -16.02 -3.68 -5.92
N ASN A 183 -17.22 -4.24 -5.67
CA ASN A 183 -18.49 -3.55 -5.80
C ASN A 183 -18.73 -2.51 -4.68
N PRO A 184 -19.69 -1.55 -4.88
CA PRO A 184 -19.99 -0.51 -3.89
C PRO A 184 -20.38 -1.06 -2.52
N GLY A 185 -19.86 -0.41 -1.47
CA GLY A 185 -20.28 -0.59 -0.09
C GLY A 185 -19.19 -0.72 0.96
N ASP A 186 -18.10 -1.46 0.70
CA ASP A 186 -17.15 -1.85 1.74
C ASP A 186 -15.68 -1.77 1.32
N HIS A 187 -15.32 -1.01 0.30
CA HIS A 187 -13.93 -0.98 -0.17
C HIS A 187 -12.98 -0.44 0.92
N LEU A 188 -13.29 0.71 1.49
CA LEU A 188 -12.44 1.36 2.50
C LEU A 188 -12.44 0.65 3.86
N ARG A 189 -13.47 -0.13 4.19
CA ARG A 189 -13.52 -0.91 5.45
C ARG A 189 -12.42 -1.94 5.59
N ARG A 190 -11.74 -2.29 4.51
CA ARG A 190 -10.58 -3.19 4.52
C ARG A 190 -9.30 -2.53 5.01
N PHE A 191 -9.31 -1.22 5.23
CA PHE A 191 -8.13 -0.45 5.59
C PHE A 191 -8.34 0.22 6.95
N GLU A 192 -7.36 0.09 7.84
CA GLU A 192 -7.38 0.62 9.21
C GLU A 192 -6.59 1.94 9.35
N ASP A 193 -6.01 2.43 8.25
CA ASP A 193 -4.99 3.46 8.27
C ASP A 193 -5.35 4.69 7.42
N ILE A 194 -6.63 5.07 7.44
CA ILE A 194 -7.16 6.18 6.64
C ILE A 194 -7.12 7.49 7.44
N PRO A 195 -6.18 8.42 7.17
CA PRO A 195 -6.12 9.68 7.91
C PRO A 195 -7.20 10.67 7.49
N LYS A 196 -7.49 10.73 6.17
CA LYS A 196 -8.48 11.65 5.55
C LYS A 196 -8.98 11.07 4.25
N VAL A 197 -10.22 11.42 3.90
CA VAL A 197 -10.85 11.06 2.63
C VAL A 197 -11.31 12.33 1.92
N TYR A 198 -10.88 12.50 0.68
CA TYR A 198 -11.31 13.61 -0.17
C TYR A 198 -12.07 13.10 -1.39
N GLN A 199 -13.06 13.87 -1.82
CA GLN A 199 -13.70 13.74 -3.13
C GLN A 199 -13.03 14.73 -4.10
N LYS A 200 -12.70 14.28 -5.30
CA LYS A 200 -12.34 15.15 -6.40
C LYS A 200 -13.61 15.75 -7.02
N THR A 201 -13.74 17.05 -6.95
CA THR A 201 -14.92 17.79 -7.43
C THR A 201 -14.64 18.54 -8.73
N PHE A 202 -15.70 18.99 -9.41
CA PHE A 202 -15.63 19.88 -10.57
C PHE A 202 -16.05 21.30 -10.21
N SER A 203 -16.83 21.47 -9.16
CA SER A 203 -17.10 22.77 -8.54
C SER A 203 -15.92 23.19 -7.64
N VAL A 204 -15.61 24.49 -7.67
CA VAL A 204 -14.60 25.09 -6.80
C VAL A 204 -15.09 25.05 -5.35
N GLN A 205 -14.28 24.48 -4.47
CA GLN A 205 -14.55 24.46 -3.04
C GLN A 205 -14.12 25.79 -2.42
N GLN A 206 -15.08 26.67 -2.14
CA GLN A 206 -14.82 28.03 -1.62
C GLN A 206 -14.12 28.04 -0.26
N ASN A 207 -14.28 26.98 0.52
CA ASN A 207 -13.62 26.77 1.81
C ASN A 207 -12.26 26.09 1.71
N SER A 208 -11.78 25.75 0.50
CA SER A 208 -10.45 25.18 0.31
C SER A 208 -9.35 26.16 0.73
N LEU A 209 -8.17 25.64 1.12
CA LEU A 209 -7.08 26.48 1.58
C LEU A 209 -6.64 27.52 0.54
N ILE A 210 -6.51 27.12 -0.73
CA ILE A 210 -6.10 28.08 -1.80
C ILE A 210 -7.08 29.24 -1.96
N MET A 211 -8.39 29.02 -1.72
CA MET A 211 -9.41 30.05 -1.81
C MET A 211 -9.48 30.93 -0.57
N THR A 212 -9.13 30.39 0.59
CA THR A 212 -9.20 31.11 1.88
C THR A 212 -7.86 31.70 2.33
N ASN A 213 -6.75 31.40 1.65
CA ASN A 213 -5.42 31.89 1.96
C ASN A 213 -5.21 33.36 1.58
N THR A 214 -5.74 34.25 2.40
CA THR A 214 -5.63 35.71 2.22
C THR A 214 -4.25 36.27 2.51
N SER A 215 -3.44 35.57 3.33
CA SER A 215 -2.06 35.93 3.68
C SER A 215 -1.07 35.69 2.54
N LYS A 216 -1.45 34.92 1.50
CA LYS A 216 -0.59 34.49 0.40
C LYS A 216 0.63 33.67 0.87
N GLU A 217 0.48 32.96 1.97
CA GLU A 217 1.47 32.03 2.45
C GLU A 217 1.71 30.91 1.42
N GLU A 218 2.93 30.38 1.41
CA GLU A 218 3.19 29.14 0.69
C GLU A 218 2.36 28.00 1.26
N ILE A 219 1.72 27.24 0.36
CA ILE A 219 0.92 26.07 0.75
C ILE A 219 1.40 24.83 0.01
N PRO A 220 1.32 23.62 0.64
CA PRO A 220 1.67 22.37 0.00
C PRO A 220 0.87 22.11 -1.28
N THR A 221 1.48 21.41 -2.23
CA THR A 221 0.93 21.20 -3.58
C THR A 221 -0.47 20.60 -3.57
N PHE A 222 -0.77 19.66 -2.67
CA PHE A 222 -2.09 19.04 -2.57
C PHE A 222 -3.19 20.09 -2.31
N PHE A 223 -2.94 21.05 -1.42
CA PHE A 223 -3.91 22.09 -1.03
C PHE A 223 -3.94 23.30 -1.98
N LYS A 224 -3.11 23.31 -3.05
CA LYS A 224 -3.24 24.27 -4.16
C LYS A 224 -4.39 23.94 -5.11
N ASN A 225 -4.99 22.76 -4.95
CA ASN A 225 -6.12 22.32 -5.77
C ASN A 225 -7.45 22.73 -5.12
N PRO A 226 -8.24 23.64 -5.70
CA PRO A 226 -9.53 24.05 -5.14
C PRO A 226 -10.65 23.03 -5.39
N PHE A 227 -10.37 21.93 -6.08
CA PHE A 227 -11.33 20.91 -6.48
C PHE A 227 -11.25 19.65 -5.60
N MET A 228 -10.92 19.84 -4.31
CA MET A 228 -10.84 18.75 -3.33
C MET A 228 -11.77 19.06 -2.15
N LYS A 229 -12.79 18.23 -1.96
CA LYS A 229 -13.74 18.32 -0.83
C LYS A 229 -13.40 17.25 0.19
N ASP A 230 -13.18 17.65 1.45
CA ASP A 230 -13.08 16.69 2.55
C ASP A 230 -14.46 16.05 2.79
N ILE A 231 -14.50 14.73 2.75
CA ILE A 231 -15.69 13.91 2.95
C ILE A 231 -15.48 12.84 4.02
N THR A 232 -14.46 12.97 4.85
CA THR A 232 -14.11 11.96 5.86
C THR A 232 -15.27 11.66 6.81
N GLU A 233 -16.09 12.65 7.15
CA GLU A 233 -17.27 12.52 8.01
C GLU A 233 -18.33 11.55 7.45
N HIS A 234 -18.37 11.34 6.13
CA HIS A 234 -19.31 10.41 5.49
C HIS A 234 -18.94 8.94 5.68
N PHE A 235 -17.79 8.65 6.30
CA PHE A 235 -17.31 7.30 6.57
C PHE A 235 -17.20 7.04 8.08
N PRO A 236 -18.35 6.86 8.79
CA PRO A 236 -18.37 6.72 10.24
C PRO A 236 -17.59 5.50 10.76
N PHE A 237 -17.36 4.48 9.94
CA PHE A 237 -16.55 3.32 10.29
C PHE A 237 -15.05 3.63 10.47
N ILE A 238 -14.57 4.80 10.00
CA ILE A 238 -13.21 5.28 10.29
C ILE A 238 -13.13 5.76 11.76
N HIS A 239 -14.26 6.01 12.42
CA HIS A 239 -14.32 6.65 13.74
C HIS A 239 -13.58 8.00 13.79
N PRO A 240 -13.88 8.93 12.85
CA PRO A 240 -13.08 10.14 12.70
C PRO A 240 -13.16 11.05 13.94
N GLN A 241 -12.00 11.57 14.35
CA GLN A 241 -11.84 12.38 15.56
C GLN A 241 -11.63 13.86 15.24
N THR A 242 -12.04 14.73 16.14
CA THR A 242 -11.68 16.15 16.11
C THR A 242 -10.70 16.44 17.24
N VAL A 243 -9.53 16.97 16.89
CA VAL A 243 -8.44 17.20 17.84
C VAL A 243 -7.92 18.64 17.78
N SER A 244 -7.55 19.18 18.94
CA SER A 244 -6.89 20.48 19.06
C SER A 244 -5.48 20.30 19.59
N ILE A 245 -4.49 20.65 18.79
CA ILE A 245 -3.08 20.38 19.06
C ILE A 245 -2.36 21.69 19.42
N PRO A 246 -1.74 21.77 20.62
CA PRO A 246 -0.89 22.90 21.00
C PRO A 246 0.42 22.87 20.19
N LEU A 247 0.84 24.03 19.73
CA LEU A 247 2.09 24.21 19.00
C LEU A 247 3.23 24.45 20.01
N THR A 248 3.96 23.40 20.33
CA THR A 248 4.98 23.36 21.38
C THR A 248 6.41 23.42 20.85
N LYS A 249 6.59 23.22 19.53
CA LYS A 249 7.89 23.19 18.86
C LYS A 249 8.00 24.34 17.85
N GLY A 250 9.20 24.82 17.63
CA GLY A 250 9.45 25.86 16.63
C GLY A 250 8.69 27.17 16.89
N ASN A 251 8.85 28.09 15.95
CA ASN A 251 8.07 29.32 15.86
C ASN A 251 7.61 29.48 14.42
N THR A 252 6.39 29.98 14.23
CA THR A 252 5.88 30.32 12.91
C THR A 252 5.11 31.63 12.97
N HIS A 253 5.17 32.38 11.88
CA HIS A 253 4.33 33.56 11.63
C HIS A 253 3.17 33.23 10.69
N ASN A 254 3.08 31.95 10.25
CA ASN A 254 2.06 31.47 9.35
C ASN A 254 0.70 31.44 10.06
N GLN A 255 -0.37 31.67 9.29
CA GLN A 255 -1.75 31.56 9.77
C GLN A 255 -2.25 30.12 9.75
N TYR A 256 -1.57 29.24 9.00
CA TYR A 256 -2.00 27.86 8.80
C TYR A 256 -0.91 26.87 9.22
N ALA A 257 -1.37 25.75 9.77
CA ALA A 257 -0.55 24.58 10.05
C ALA A 257 -1.13 23.33 9.38
N TYR A 258 -0.30 22.35 9.18
CA TYR A 258 -0.61 21.14 8.43
C TYR A 258 -0.51 19.91 9.32
N LEU A 259 -1.51 19.04 9.25
CA LEU A 259 -1.46 17.70 9.83
C LEU A 259 -0.74 16.80 8.85
N CYS A 260 0.33 16.17 9.31
CA CYS A 260 1.20 15.36 8.46
C CYS A 260 1.25 13.92 8.95
N VAL A 261 1.32 12.97 8.01
CA VAL A 261 1.62 11.56 8.23
C VAL A 261 3.00 11.22 7.71
N PHE A 262 3.58 10.14 8.19
CA PHE A 262 4.92 9.73 7.81
C PHE A 262 4.96 9.00 6.46
N ASP A 263 6.00 9.31 5.66
CA ASP A 263 6.45 8.55 4.49
C ASP A 263 7.99 8.44 4.51
N PRO A 264 8.63 7.40 3.97
CA PRO A 264 10.08 7.32 3.88
C PRO A 264 10.77 8.46 3.13
N GLN A 265 10.01 9.27 2.39
CA GLN A 265 10.51 10.50 1.75
C GLN A 265 10.39 11.72 2.67
N GLY A 266 9.75 11.59 3.83
CA GLY A 266 9.49 12.65 4.81
C GLY A 266 8.03 12.72 5.24
N TRP A 267 7.68 13.72 6.03
CA TRP A 267 6.31 13.97 6.43
C TRP A 267 5.47 14.46 5.25
N PHE A 268 4.23 13.96 5.13
CA PHE A 268 3.30 14.29 4.05
C PHE A 268 2.03 14.95 4.62
N PRO A 269 1.66 16.17 4.18
CA PRO A 269 0.49 16.89 4.70
C PRO A 269 -0.81 16.29 4.15
N VAL A 270 -1.72 15.92 5.06
CA VAL A 270 -3.02 15.30 4.75
C VAL A 270 -4.22 16.16 5.13
N ASP A 271 -4.03 17.15 6.02
CA ASP A 271 -5.04 18.12 6.41
C ASP A 271 -4.39 19.46 6.78
N TRP A 272 -5.20 20.50 6.94
CA TRP A 272 -4.76 21.84 7.33
C TRP A 272 -5.73 22.47 8.31
N GLY A 273 -5.23 23.38 9.13
CA GLY A 273 -6.04 24.15 10.07
C GLY A 273 -5.49 25.55 10.27
N ARG A 274 -6.36 26.46 10.71
CA ARG A 274 -5.95 27.83 11.06
C ARG A 274 -5.37 27.86 12.47
N ILE A 275 -4.22 28.50 12.61
CA ILE A 275 -3.58 28.69 13.92
C ILE A 275 -4.33 29.77 14.71
N SER A 276 -4.72 29.46 15.93
CA SER A 276 -5.32 30.39 16.88
C SER A 276 -4.75 30.13 18.27
N ASN A 277 -4.25 31.17 18.94
CA ASN A 277 -3.70 31.06 20.30
C ASN A 277 -2.68 29.93 20.48
N LYS A 278 -1.76 29.76 19.53
CA LYS A 278 -0.77 28.67 19.50
C LYS A 278 -1.38 27.26 19.51
N THR A 279 -2.58 27.12 19.00
CA THR A 279 -3.27 25.84 18.84
C THR A 279 -3.83 25.75 17.43
N VAL A 280 -3.91 24.54 16.90
CA VAL A 280 -4.60 24.25 15.63
C VAL A 280 -5.57 23.10 15.84
N THR A 281 -6.76 23.21 15.25
CA THR A 281 -7.79 22.16 15.30
C THR A 281 -7.89 21.49 13.93
N PHE A 282 -7.94 20.17 13.94
CA PHE A 282 -8.21 19.34 12.78
C PHE A 282 -9.48 18.54 13.02
N ASN A 283 -10.37 18.53 12.04
CA ASN A 283 -11.65 17.85 12.13
C ASN A 283 -11.63 16.55 11.37
N HIS A 284 -12.35 15.53 11.85
CA HIS A 284 -12.58 14.27 11.17
C HIS A 284 -11.29 13.58 10.70
N ILE A 285 -10.29 13.45 11.57
CA ILE A 285 -9.06 12.71 11.28
C ILE A 285 -9.19 11.25 11.73
N GLY A 286 -8.57 10.31 10.99
CA GLY A 286 -8.58 8.90 11.35
C GLY A 286 -7.77 8.60 12.61
N PRO A 287 -8.23 7.69 13.48
CA PRO A 287 -7.49 7.26 14.67
C PRO A 287 -6.37 6.25 14.35
N ASP A 288 -5.60 5.90 15.38
CA ASP A 288 -4.52 4.88 15.38
C ASP A 288 -3.42 5.12 14.35
N ILE A 289 -3.17 6.39 14.06
CA ILE A 289 -2.16 6.89 13.12
C ILE A 289 -1.24 7.86 13.85
N ILE A 290 0.05 7.82 13.51
CA ILE A 290 0.99 8.86 13.95
C ILE A 290 0.88 10.09 13.07
N TYR A 291 0.67 11.22 13.73
CA TYR A 291 0.64 12.54 13.13
C TYR A 291 1.74 13.44 13.66
N GLN A 292 2.10 14.47 12.90
CA GLN A 292 2.88 15.62 13.35
C GLN A 292 2.30 16.90 12.76
N VAL A 293 2.19 17.96 13.56
CA VAL A 293 1.83 19.28 13.04
C VAL A 293 3.06 20.01 12.57
N ALA A 294 2.98 20.62 11.40
CA ALA A 294 4.08 21.38 10.80
C ALA A 294 3.60 22.70 10.13
N SER A 295 4.47 23.69 10.03
CA SER A 295 4.34 24.81 9.10
C SER A 295 4.96 24.44 7.74
N TYR A 296 4.65 25.22 6.69
CA TYR A 296 5.20 25.01 5.35
C TYR A 296 5.86 26.30 4.88
N GLU A 297 7.17 26.25 4.70
CA GLU A 297 7.99 27.41 4.32
C GLU A 297 9.15 26.96 3.42
N ASN A 298 9.42 27.71 2.37
CA ASN A 298 10.50 27.42 1.41
C ASN A 298 10.42 25.97 0.85
N ASN A 299 9.22 25.54 0.46
CA ASN A 299 8.91 24.19 0.00
C ASN A 299 9.28 23.07 0.99
N SER A 300 9.29 23.37 2.29
CA SER A 300 9.67 22.41 3.35
C SER A 300 8.73 22.49 4.54
N LEU A 301 8.44 21.32 5.11
CA LEU A 301 7.70 21.21 6.37
C LEU A 301 8.64 21.42 7.56
N ARG A 302 8.19 22.21 8.53
CA ARG A 302 8.89 22.48 9.79
C ARG A 302 8.00 22.08 10.97
N PRO A 303 8.48 21.20 11.86
CA PRO A 303 7.68 20.74 12.99
C PRO A 303 7.23 21.89 13.90
N LEU A 304 5.96 21.86 14.28
CA LEU A 304 5.34 22.74 15.28
C LEU A 304 4.86 21.97 16.51
N SER A 305 4.79 20.64 16.42
CA SER A 305 4.49 19.74 17.55
C SER A 305 5.45 18.58 17.60
N SER A 306 5.52 17.90 18.75
CA SER A 306 5.99 16.51 18.79
C SER A 306 5.04 15.62 18.01
N PRO A 307 5.50 14.45 17.52
CA PRO A 307 4.60 13.45 16.95
C PRO A 307 3.60 12.96 18.00
N PHE A 308 2.40 12.61 17.56
CA PHE A 308 1.34 12.10 18.42
C PHE A 308 0.46 11.09 17.70
N ALA A 309 -0.18 10.22 18.45
CA ALA A 309 -1.26 9.36 17.97
C ALA A 309 -2.58 9.82 18.60
N VAL A 310 -3.67 9.56 17.87
CA VAL A 310 -5.05 9.75 18.38
C VAL A 310 -5.70 8.39 18.34
N ASP A 311 -6.29 7.94 19.42
CA ASP A 311 -7.05 6.68 19.45
C ASP A 311 -8.51 6.87 19.00
N SER A 312 -9.27 5.78 18.93
CA SER A 312 -10.69 5.79 18.53
C SER A 312 -11.61 6.51 19.52
N THR A 313 -11.13 6.88 20.72
CA THR A 313 -11.86 7.68 21.70
C THR A 313 -11.52 9.17 21.66
N GLY A 314 -10.51 9.54 20.85
CA GLY A 314 -9.97 10.89 20.73
C GLY A 314 -8.88 11.20 21.76
N GLU A 315 -8.40 10.21 22.53
CA GLU A 315 -7.27 10.39 23.44
C GLU A 315 -5.98 10.57 22.66
N ILE A 316 -5.17 11.56 23.08
CA ILE A 316 -3.92 11.91 22.39
C ILE A 316 -2.74 11.40 23.21
N THR A 317 -1.95 10.52 22.59
CA THR A 317 -0.64 10.11 23.10
C THR A 317 0.47 10.86 22.37
N THR A 318 1.29 11.62 23.06
CA THR A 318 2.42 12.38 22.49
C THR A 318 3.73 11.63 22.70
N TYR A 319 4.60 11.62 21.67
CA TYR A 319 5.91 10.97 21.71
C TYR A 319 7.01 12.03 21.82
N GLU A 320 7.70 12.03 22.95
CA GLU A 320 8.75 12.99 23.28
C GLU A 320 10.12 12.32 23.38
N CYS A 321 11.14 12.96 22.85
CA CYS A 321 12.52 12.49 23.01
C CYS A 321 12.95 12.68 24.47
N LEU A 322 13.10 11.58 25.20
CA LEU A 322 13.51 11.58 26.61
C LEU A 322 15.03 11.56 26.73
N LYS A 323 15.56 11.97 27.89
CA LYS A 323 16.98 11.89 28.22
C LYS A 323 17.44 10.47 28.54
N GLU A 324 16.49 9.62 28.99
CA GLU A 324 16.72 8.20 29.23
C GLU A 324 17.06 7.51 27.93
N LYS A 325 18.07 6.64 28.00
CA LYS A 325 18.58 5.90 26.83
C LYS A 325 18.45 4.38 27.05
N ALA A 326 18.27 3.67 25.94
CA ALA A 326 18.25 2.20 25.92
C ALA A 326 19.02 1.65 24.73
N ASN A 327 19.35 0.37 24.80
CA ASN A 327 19.80 -0.37 23.65
C ASN A 327 18.57 -0.91 22.90
N LEU A 328 18.51 -0.64 21.60
CA LEU A 328 17.43 -1.10 20.73
C LEU A 328 17.88 -2.35 19.97
N HIS A 329 17.12 -3.42 20.11
CA HIS A 329 17.29 -4.68 19.38
C HIS A 329 16.28 -4.69 18.24
N LEU A 330 16.74 -4.44 17.03
CA LEU A 330 15.89 -4.26 15.86
C LEU A 330 15.92 -5.53 15.01
N GLU A 331 14.75 -6.01 14.64
CA GLU A 331 14.59 -7.23 13.85
C GLU A 331 14.10 -6.96 12.43
N ARG A 332 13.39 -5.84 12.24
CA ARG A 332 12.74 -5.49 10.97
C ARG A 332 12.81 -3.98 10.70
N LYS A 333 12.58 -3.58 9.43
CA LYS A 333 12.43 -2.17 9.01
C LYS A 333 10.98 -1.80 8.61
N TYR A 334 10.08 -2.78 8.61
CA TYR A 334 8.65 -2.65 8.29
C TYR A 334 7.83 -3.65 9.12
N ARG A 335 6.55 -3.34 9.34
CA ARG A 335 5.63 -4.24 10.07
C ARG A 335 5.52 -5.61 9.40
N GLU A 336 5.09 -6.61 10.15
CA GLU A 336 4.81 -7.92 9.57
C GLU A 336 3.70 -7.85 8.50
N PRO A 337 3.83 -8.64 7.43
CA PRO A 337 2.89 -8.61 6.31
C PRO A 337 1.57 -9.30 6.67
N THR A 338 0.52 -8.54 6.97
CA THR A 338 -0.80 -9.07 7.34
C THR A 338 -1.39 -10.00 6.27
N GLN A 339 -1.10 -9.74 4.98
CA GLN A 339 -1.51 -10.60 3.88
C GLN A 339 -0.84 -11.99 3.88
N LEU A 340 0.25 -12.17 4.61
CA LEU A 340 0.93 -13.44 4.77
C LEU A 340 0.61 -14.12 6.12
N ALA A 341 -0.20 -13.52 6.97
CA ALA A 341 -0.49 -14.00 8.32
C ALA A 341 -1.08 -15.43 8.38
N ALA A 342 -1.72 -15.88 7.30
CA ALA A 342 -2.23 -17.25 7.20
C ALA A 342 -1.16 -18.30 6.89
N ILE A 343 0.07 -17.91 6.51
CA ILE A 343 1.13 -18.83 6.11
C ILE A 343 1.73 -19.55 7.31
N PRO A 344 2.20 -18.89 8.40
CA PRO A 344 2.81 -19.58 9.52
C PRO A 344 1.95 -20.69 10.13
N PRO A 345 0.64 -20.47 10.43
CA PRO A 345 -0.19 -21.55 10.98
C PRO A 345 -0.35 -22.75 10.06
N ALA A 346 -0.33 -22.51 8.75
CA ALA A 346 -0.50 -23.58 7.76
C ALA A 346 0.75 -24.48 7.61
N PHE A 347 1.92 -24.07 8.13
CA PHE A 347 3.13 -24.91 8.16
C PHE A 347 3.05 -26.06 9.18
N VAL A 348 2.23 -25.95 10.23
CA VAL A 348 2.11 -26.96 11.27
C VAL A 348 1.74 -28.33 10.67
N GLY A 349 2.53 -29.35 10.98
CA GLY A 349 2.44 -30.69 10.42
C GLY A 349 3.34 -30.92 9.20
N GLY A 350 3.95 -29.89 8.63
CA GLY A 350 5.03 -30.03 7.64
C GLY A 350 6.29 -30.61 8.25
N LYS A 351 7.21 -31.13 7.42
CA LYS A 351 8.38 -31.90 7.89
C LYS A 351 9.63 -31.62 7.10
N PHE A 352 10.78 -31.73 7.77
CA PHE A 352 12.04 -32.00 7.09
C PHE A 352 12.37 -33.50 7.22
N GLN A 353 12.81 -34.10 6.11
CA GLN A 353 13.02 -35.56 6.04
C GLN A 353 14.34 -35.91 5.36
N GLY A 354 14.94 -37.04 5.77
CA GLY A 354 16.05 -37.68 5.12
C GLY A 354 15.69 -39.06 4.57
N SER A 355 16.23 -39.47 3.43
CA SER A 355 15.97 -40.76 2.77
C SER A 355 17.14 -41.25 1.93
N ASP A 356 17.25 -42.59 1.76
CA ASP A 356 18.10 -43.19 0.73
C ASP A 356 17.36 -43.40 -0.61
N HIS A 357 16.05 -43.18 -0.62
CA HIS A 357 15.19 -43.35 -1.77
C HIS A 357 14.71 -41.99 -2.31
N ALA A 358 14.84 -41.73 -3.60
CA ALA A 358 14.47 -40.47 -4.24
C ALA A 358 12.97 -40.16 -4.14
N ASP A 359 12.12 -41.16 -3.98
CA ASP A 359 10.66 -41.04 -3.82
C ASP A 359 10.22 -40.88 -2.35
N PHE A 360 11.16 -40.99 -1.40
CA PHE A 360 10.91 -40.89 0.04
C PHE A 360 9.87 -41.87 0.58
N GLN A 361 9.67 -43.04 -0.06
CA GLN A 361 8.78 -44.09 0.47
C GLN A 361 9.23 -44.58 1.86
N ILE A 362 10.54 -44.60 2.13
CA ILE A 362 11.12 -44.83 3.42
C ILE A 362 11.91 -43.56 3.78
N ALA A 363 11.41 -42.80 4.72
CA ALA A 363 12.04 -41.55 5.14
C ALA A 363 12.08 -41.42 6.65
N GLU A 364 13.13 -40.80 7.16
CA GLU A 364 13.23 -40.39 8.57
C GLU A 364 12.71 -38.94 8.68
N ASP A 365 11.78 -38.71 9.62
CA ASP A 365 11.38 -37.35 10.00
C ASP A 365 12.49 -36.75 10.90
N LEU A 366 13.17 -35.74 10.39
CA LEU A 366 14.24 -35.02 11.09
C LEU A 366 13.69 -33.91 11.97
N TYR A 367 12.59 -33.29 11.49
CA TYR A 367 11.88 -32.24 12.20
C TYR A 367 10.43 -32.21 11.73
N THR A 368 9.52 -31.93 12.66
CA THR A 368 8.10 -31.68 12.35
C THR A 368 7.71 -30.32 12.91
N PHE A 369 7.10 -29.48 12.11
CA PHE A 369 6.58 -28.19 12.56
C PHE A 369 5.42 -28.41 13.52
N THR A 370 5.64 -28.16 14.81
CA THR A 370 4.61 -28.27 15.89
C THR A 370 4.06 -26.91 16.28
N GLU A 371 4.75 -25.83 15.90
CA GLU A 371 4.42 -24.45 16.18
C GLU A 371 4.51 -23.61 14.90
N ASN A 372 3.92 -22.42 14.91
CA ASN A 372 3.99 -21.48 13.79
C ASN A 372 5.44 -20.99 13.60
N PRO A 373 6.06 -21.18 12.43
CA PRO A 373 7.36 -20.57 12.14
C PRO A 373 7.24 -19.06 11.99
N ASP A 374 8.29 -18.33 12.37
CA ASP A 374 8.40 -16.89 12.17
C ASP A 374 8.77 -16.52 10.73
N PHE A 375 8.64 -15.23 10.37
CA PHE A 375 9.13 -14.65 9.10
C PHE A 375 10.64 -14.33 9.15
N LYS A 376 11.40 -15.07 9.96
CA LYS A 376 12.84 -14.93 10.18
C LYS A 376 13.59 -16.17 9.71
N TYR A 377 14.90 -16.02 9.45
CA TYR A 377 15.76 -17.18 9.29
C TYR A 377 15.80 -17.98 10.59
N THR A 378 15.32 -19.21 10.52
CA THR A 378 15.30 -20.13 11.65
C THR A 378 16.31 -21.24 11.41
N THR A 379 17.13 -21.51 12.42
CA THR A 379 18.08 -22.62 12.43
C THR A 379 17.62 -23.67 13.43
N ILE A 380 17.53 -24.92 12.98
CA ILE A 380 17.20 -26.06 13.80
C ILE A 380 18.36 -27.08 13.79
N GLU A 381 18.69 -27.61 14.97
CA GLU A 381 19.62 -28.71 15.10
C GLU A 381 18.88 -30.04 14.84
N VAL A 382 19.50 -30.90 14.05
CA VAL A 382 18.96 -32.21 13.71
C VAL A 382 20.01 -33.28 13.94
N ASN A 383 19.59 -34.49 14.24
CA ASN A 383 20.48 -35.65 14.48
C ASN A 383 19.93 -36.87 13.75
N PRO A 384 20.11 -36.99 12.43
CA PRO A 384 19.69 -38.15 11.65
C PRO A 384 20.34 -39.46 12.18
N LYS A 385 19.60 -40.56 12.11
CA LYS A 385 20.12 -41.88 12.49
C LYS A 385 21.30 -42.34 11.66
N LYS A 386 21.44 -41.81 10.44
CA LYS A 386 22.55 -42.12 9.53
C LYS A 386 22.69 -41.00 8.46
N SER A 387 23.72 -41.11 7.66
CA SER A 387 23.86 -40.26 6.45
C SER A 387 22.82 -40.63 5.39
N TYR A 388 22.17 -39.65 4.82
CA TYR A 388 21.20 -39.82 3.72
C TYR A 388 21.70 -39.20 2.41
N LYS A 389 21.21 -39.72 1.30
CA LYS A 389 21.49 -39.16 -0.03
C LYS A 389 20.48 -38.09 -0.42
N TYR A 390 19.25 -38.13 0.12
CA TYR A 390 18.16 -37.22 -0.21
C TYR A 390 17.65 -36.52 1.05
N TYR A 391 17.48 -35.20 0.95
CA TYR A 391 16.88 -34.37 2.01
C TYR A 391 15.79 -33.51 1.43
N ARG A 392 14.65 -33.36 2.12
CA ARG A 392 13.54 -32.54 1.63
C ARG A 392 12.79 -31.80 2.75
N TYR A 393 12.14 -30.73 2.35
CA TYR A 393 10.94 -30.18 3.00
C TYR A 393 9.70 -30.80 2.37
N LEU A 394 8.80 -31.35 3.18
CA LEU A 394 7.47 -31.81 2.82
C LEU A 394 6.45 -30.87 3.46
N SER A 395 5.65 -30.20 2.63
CA SER A 395 4.64 -29.27 3.15
C SER A 395 3.49 -30.01 3.85
N SER A 396 2.85 -29.34 4.80
CA SER A 396 1.66 -29.87 5.47
C SER A 396 0.48 -29.99 4.50
N PRO A 397 -0.60 -30.72 4.84
CA PRO A 397 -1.82 -30.74 4.04
C PRO A 397 -2.52 -29.38 3.88
N ASN A 398 -2.21 -28.42 4.76
CA ASN A 398 -2.86 -27.12 4.81
C ASN A 398 -2.16 -26.05 3.98
N ILE A 399 -0.97 -26.35 3.39
CA ILE A 399 -0.19 -25.37 2.65
C ILE A 399 0.37 -25.97 1.35
N ARG A 400 0.60 -25.10 0.37
CA ARG A 400 1.09 -25.44 -0.97
C ARG A 400 2.52 -24.97 -1.15
N GLY A 401 3.46 -25.54 -0.38
CA GLY A 401 4.86 -25.10 -0.37
C GLY A 401 5.09 -23.90 0.55
N ASN A 402 5.23 -22.68 -0.04
CA ASN A 402 5.52 -21.41 0.66
C ASN A 402 6.84 -21.38 1.46
N MET A 403 7.84 -22.17 1.06
CA MET A 403 9.22 -22.08 1.51
C MET A 403 9.97 -21.07 0.63
N ALA A 404 10.70 -20.11 1.23
CA ALA A 404 11.52 -19.17 0.49
C ALA A 404 12.95 -19.70 0.36
N GLU A 405 13.63 -20.00 1.47
CA GLU A 405 14.99 -20.52 1.43
C GLU A 405 15.15 -21.74 2.34
N LEU A 406 16.04 -22.64 1.95
CA LEU A 406 16.36 -23.88 2.68
C LEU A 406 17.83 -24.24 2.50
N GLU A 407 18.53 -24.44 3.62
CA GLU A 407 19.93 -24.83 3.65
C GLU A 407 20.11 -26.05 4.54
N PHE A 408 20.84 -27.05 4.06
CA PHE A 408 21.29 -28.21 4.84
C PHE A 408 22.78 -28.11 5.10
N TYR A 409 23.23 -28.35 6.31
CA TYR A 409 24.63 -28.21 6.71
C TYR A 409 25.27 -29.56 7.00
N ASP A 410 26.42 -29.82 6.37
CA ASP A 410 27.26 -30.98 6.61
C ASP A 410 27.81 -30.96 8.03
N THR A 411 27.65 -32.05 8.76
CA THR A 411 28.10 -32.19 10.17
C THR A 411 29.61 -31.99 10.32
N ASN A 412 30.40 -32.47 9.36
CA ASN A 412 31.86 -32.44 9.45
C ASN A 412 32.46 -31.11 8.98
N SER A 413 31.98 -30.59 7.86
CA SER A 413 32.54 -29.38 7.25
C SER A 413 31.84 -28.10 7.67
N GLN A 414 30.63 -28.20 8.22
CA GLN A 414 29.73 -27.06 8.50
C GLN A 414 29.41 -26.22 7.24
N ASN A 415 29.65 -26.78 6.05
CA ASN A 415 29.32 -26.12 4.80
C ASN A 415 27.87 -26.40 4.41
N ILE A 416 27.28 -25.44 3.67
CA ILE A 416 25.98 -25.65 3.05
C ILE A 416 26.12 -26.71 1.96
N LEU A 417 25.25 -27.72 2.01
CA LEU A 417 25.21 -28.77 1.02
C LEU A 417 24.62 -28.27 -0.30
N THR A 418 25.22 -28.73 -1.38
CA THR A 418 24.72 -28.51 -2.74
C THR A 418 24.41 -29.85 -3.39
N GLY A 419 23.44 -29.87 -4.32
CA GLY A 419 23.03 -31.08 -5.01
C GLY A 419 22.05 -30.76 -6.13
N GLU A 420 21.53 -31.80 -6.77
CA GLU A 420 20.45 -31.66 -7.73
C GLU A 420 19.17 -31.27 -6.98
N ILE A 421 18.50 -30.19 -7.42
CA ILE A 421 17.24 -29.75 -6.81
C ILE A 421 16.11 -30.64 -7.32
N ILE A 422 15.51 -31.37 -6.41
CA ILE A 422 14.42 -32.33 -6.65
C ILE A 422 13.13 -31.87 -5.96
N GLY A 423 11.98 -32.29 -6.49
CA GLY A 423 10.70 -31.94 -5.85
C GLY A 423 9.54 -31.84 -6.84
N THR A 424 8.43 -31.34 -6.34
CA THR A 424 7.19 -31.14 -7.09
C THR A 424 7.38 -30.08 -8.19
N ASP A 425 7.08 -30.44 -9.43
CA ASP A 425 7.25 -29.56 -10.62
C ASP A 425 6.01 -28.69 -10.93
N SER A 426 4.86 -28.96 -10.31
CA SER A 426 3.67 -28.12 -10.49
C SER A 426 3.86 -26.74 -9.85
N THR A 427 3.51 -25.70 -10.59
CA THR A 427 3.52 -24.32 -10.07
C THR A 427 2.10 -23.80 -9.91
N SER A 428 1.92 -22.80 -9.03
CA SER A 428 0.65 -22.09 -8.91
C SER A 428 0.25 -21.42 -10.22
N ILE A 429 -1.04 -21.48 -10.58
CA ILE A 429 -1.59 -20.76 -11.73
C ILE A 429 -1.48 -19.25 -11.58
N TYR A 430 -1.44 -18.74 -10.33
CA TYR A 430 -1.34 -17.31 -10.01
C TYR A 430 0.12 -16.81 -9.98
N ASN A 431 1.09 -17.73 -9.84
CA ASN A 431 2.52 -17.42 -9.86
C ASN A 431 3.32 -18.57 -10.50
N PRO A 432 3.43 -18.59 -11.83
CA PRO A 432 4.16 -19.65 -12.54
C PRO A 432 5.68 -19.63 -12.30
N HIS A 433 6.21 -18.55 -11.73
CA HIS A 433 7.64 -18.39 -11.41
C HIS A 433 8.00 -18.92 -10.01
N ALA A 434 7.02 -19.33 -9.20
CA ALA A 434 7.24 -19.85 -7.84
C ALA A 434 7.65 -21.34 -7.86
N THR A 435 8.80 -21.63 -8.46
CA THR A 435 9.31 -22.99 -8.73
C THR A 435 10.12 -23.55 -7.56
N LYS A 436 10.42 -24.85 -7.57
CA LYS A 436 11.29 -25.50 -6.58
C LYS A 436 12.71 -24.92 -6.55
N TYR A 437 13.18 -24.29 -7.63
CA TYR A 437 14.53 -23.71 -7.71
C TYR A 437 14.67 -22.47 -6.84
N ASN A 438 13.58 -21.78 -6.56
CA ASN A 438 13.55 -20.56 -5.73
C ASN A 438 13.94 -20.81 -4.26
N VAL A 439 13.94 -22.08 -3.83
CA VAL A 439 14.25 -22.41 -2.42
C VAL A 439 15.76 -22.45 -2.14
N PHE A 440 16.58 -22.35 -3.20
CA PHE A 440 18.04 -22.49 -3.12
C PHE A 440 18.77 -21.41 -3.94
N ASP A 441 18.10 -20.30 -4.27
CA ASP A 441 18.66 -19.23 -5.11
C ASP A 441 19.29 -18.07 -4.30
N GLY A 442 19.10 -18.06 -2.97
CA GLY A 442 19.64 -17.06 -2.05
C GLY A 442 18.86 -15.75 -2.06
N ASP A 443 17.67 -15.69 -2.68
CA ASP A 443 16.77 -14.53 -2.66
C ASP A 443 15.53 -14.81 -1.82
N PRO A 444 15.44 -14.32 -0.56
CA PRO A 444 14.31 -14.59 0.32
C PRO A 444 12.97 -14.01 -0.17
N LEU A 445 12.95 -13.21 -1.25
CA LEU A 445 11.71 -12.73 -1.88
C LEU A 445 11.12 -13.74 -2.86
N THR A 446 11.92 -14.66 -3.37
CA THR A 446 11.42 -15.77 -4.17
C THR A 446 10.95 -16.91 -3.27
N PHE A 447 10.10 -17.78 -3.76
CA PHE A 447 9.57 -18.87 -2.96
C PHE A 447 9.00 -19.99 -3.83
N PHE A 448 8.93 -21.18 -3.25
CA PHE A 448 8.27 -22.33 -3.81
C PHE A 448 6.77 -22.33 -3.50
N HIS A 449 5.92 -22.40 -4.54
CA HIS A 449 4.48 -22.46 -4.39
C HIS A 449 3.84 -23.28 -5.51
N THR A 450 3.07 -24.30 -5.15
CA THR A 450 2.50 -25.30 -6.06
C THR A 450 0.99 -25.19 -6.19
N ARG A 451 0.38 -26.01 -7.05
CA ARG A 451 -1.08 -26.17 -7.16
C ARG A 451 -1.65 -26.98 -6.01
N ASP A 452 -0.91 -28.00 -5.58
CA ASP A 452 -1.36 -29.03 -4.68
C ASP A 452 -0.71 -28.88 -3.30
N SER A 453 -1.42 -29.27 -2.26
CA SER A 453 -0.87 -29.45 -0.91
C SER A 453 0.00 -30.72 -0.87
N MET A 454 0.71 -30.95 0.22
CA MET A 454 1.67 -32.05 0.38
C MET A 454 2.80 -32.01 -0.68
N SER A 455 3.05 -30.84 -1.25
CA SER A 455 4.18 -30.63 -2.16
C SER A 455 5.50 -30.63 -1.39
N TRP A 456 6.59 -30.92 -2.11
CA TRP A 456 7.89 -31.05 -1.49
C TRP A 456 9.01 -30.52 -2.38
N VAL A 457 10.11 -30.13 -1.75
CA VAL A 457 11.34 -29.66 -2.40
C VAL A 457 12.55 -30.06 -1.58
N GLY A 458 13.66 -30.40 -2.25
CA GLY A 458 14.85 -30.84 -1.57
C GLY A 458 16.05 -31.02 -2.48
N LEU A 459 17.07 -31.70 -1.95
CA LEU A 459 18.34 -31.98 -2.65
C LEU A 459 18.61 -33.48 -2.78
N ALA A 460 19.07 -33.89 -3.97
CA ALA A 460 19.73 -35.14 -4.20
C ALA A 460 21.25 -34.91 -4.16
N LEU A 461 21.93 -35.46 -3.17
CA LEU A 461 23.36 -35.30 -2.98
C LEU A 461 24.15 -36.28 -3.84
N SER A 462 25.39 -35.97 -4.18
CA SER A 462 26.29 -36.86 -4.92
C SER A 462 26.62 -38.14 -4.13
N LYS A 463 26.68 -38.08 -2.80
CA LYS A 463 26.92 -39.17 -1.87
C LYS A 463 26.09 -38.98 -0.60
N PRO A 464 25.78 -40.07 0.16
CA PRO A 464 25.17 -39.95 1.47
C PRO A 464 26.02 -39.06 2.40
N THR A 465 25.42 -38.06 3.00
CA THR A 465 26.08 -37.09 3.88
C THR A 465 25.26 -36.94 5.15
N HIS A 466 25.91 -36.83 6.29
CA HIS A 466 25.26 -36.61 7.59
C HIS A 466 25.11 -35.10 7.82
N ILE A 467 23.89 -34.62 8.11
CA ILE A 467 23.62 -33.25 8.46
C ILE A 467 23.40 -33.11 9.97
N ASN A 468 23.75 -31.96 10.53
CA ASN A 468 23.43 -31.65 11.93
C ASN A 468 22.56 -30.39 12.08
N LYS A 469 22.33 -29.65 10.97
CA LYS A 469 21.64 -28.38 11.04
C LYS A 469 20.86 -28.13 9.75
N ILE A 470 19.67 -27.55 9.90
CA ILE A 470 18.83 -27.06 8.81
C ILE A 470 18.53 -25.59 9.10
N ARG A 471 18.78 -24.71 8.13
CA ARG A 471 18.39 -23.29 8.19
C ARG A 471 17.36 -23.01 7.11
N TYR A 472 16.30 -22.31 7.45
CA TYR A 472 15.22 -22.02 6.53
C TYR A 472 14.57 -20.68 6.81
N ILE A 473 13.87 -20.14 5.80
CA ILE A 473 12.92 -19.05 5.96
C ILE A 473 11.68 -19.35 5.11
N ILE A 474 10.52 -19.17 5.69
CA ILE A 474 9.25 -19.29 4.98
C ILE A 474 9.02 -18.08 4.05
N ARG A 475 8.06 -18.16 3.11
CA ARG A 475 7.65 -17.02 2.29
C ARG A 475 7.39 -15.79 3.16
N ASN A 476 8.06 -14.69 2.84
CA ASN A 476 8.09 -13.46 3.62
C ASN A 476 8.11 -12.22 2.70
N ASP A 477 8.32 -11.05 3.28
CA ASP A 477 8.37 -9.74 2.60
C ASP A 477 9.79 -9.15 2.49
N ASP A 478 10.81 -9.86 2.95
CA ASP A 478 12.22 -9.45 3.04
C ASP A 478 12.45 -8.11 3.78
N ASN A 479 11.58 -7.77 4.71
CA ASN A 479 11.72 -6.58 5.55
C ASN A 479 12.41 -6.86 6.90
N GLY A 480 12.88 -8.07 7.17
CA GLY A 480 13.79 -8.41 8.26
C GLY A 480 15.16 -7.77 8.08
N ILE A 481 15.95 -7.71 9.16
CA ILE A 481 17.35 -7.36 9.06
C ILE A 481 18.07 -8.44 8.25
N ARG A 482 18.97 -8.02 7.35
CA ARG A 482 19.76 -8.94 6.53
C ARG A 482 21.24 -8.65 6.71
N LYS A 483 21.99 -9.70 6.95
CA LYS A 483 23.45 -9.66 7.03
C LYS A 483 24.04 -8.90 5.84
N ASP A 484 25.11 -8.17 6.07
CA ASP A 484 25.88 -7.36 5.11
C ASP A 484 25.10 -6.17 4.51
N ASN A 485 23.84 -5.93 4.90
CA ASN A 485 23.11 -4.74 4.51
C ASN A 485 23.48 -3.53 5.39
N LEU A 486 23.55 -2.35 4.76
CA LEU A 486 23.83 -1.08 5.44
C LEU A 486 22.53 -0.43 5.92
N TYR A 487 22.43 -0.21 7.22
CA TYR A 487 21.28 0.43 7.87
C TYR A 487 21.67 1.75 8.53
N GLU A 488 20.70 2.66 8.68
CA GLU A 488 20.79 3.86 9.49
C GLU A 488 19.51 4.02 10.32
N LEU A 489 19.68 4.16 11.62
CA LEU A 489 18.58 4.44 12.54
C LEU A 489 18.41 5.93 12.70
N PHE A 490 17.18 6.40 12.55
CA PHE A 490 16.76 7.75 12.88
C PHE A 490 15.80 7.74 14.06
N TYR A 491 15.82 8.83 14.83
CA TYR A 491 14.86 9.10 15.88
C TYR A 491 14.40 10.57 15.81
N ILE A 492 13.20 10.88 16.32
CA ILE A 492 12.74 12.27 16.43
C ILE A 492 13.39 12.89 17.67
N ASP A 493 14.11 13.98 17.49
CA ASP A 493 14.80 14.74 18.54
C ASP A 493 13.86 15.69 19.30
N GLU A 494 14.40 16.43 20.29
CA GLU A 494 13.67 17.41 21.10
C GLU A 494 13.07 18.56 20.25
N SER A 495 13.59 18.81 19.05
CA SER A 495 13.06 19.84 18.13
C SER A 495 11.93 19.32 17.23
N GLY A 496 11.60 18.03 17.31
CA GLY A 496 10.61 17.37 16.46
C GLY A 496 11.14 16.94 15.08
N LYS A 497 12.45 16.93 14.89
CA LYS A 497 13.11 16.56 13.62
C LYS A 497 13.76 15.20 13.69
N TRP A 498 13.95 14.58 12.55
CA TRP A 498 14.74 13.35 12.42
C TRP A 498 16.22 13.64 12.67
N ALA A 499 16.79 12.94 13.64
CA ALA A 499 18.21 12.92 13.95
C ALA A 499 18.77 11.51 13.69
N SER A 500 19.98 11.42 13.15
CA SER A 500 20.63 10.13 12.89
C SER A 500 21.29 9.60 14.18
N ALA A 501 21.05 8.33 14.47
CA ALA A 501 21.77 7.57 15.50
C ALA A 501 23.00 6.83 14.94
N GLY A 502 23.29 7.03 13.65
CA GLY A 502 24.45 6.45 12.96
C GLY A 502 24.09 5.31 12.01
N LYS A 503 25.10 4.96 11.19
CA LYS A 503 25.01 3.87 10.22
C LYS A 503 25.74 2.64 10.75
N GLN A 504 25.16 1.46 10.47
CA GLN A 504 25.76 0.16 10.80
C GLN A 504 25.52 -0.83 9.66
N THR A 505 26.50 -1.70 9.41
CA THR A 505 26.29 -2.88 8.58
C THR A 505 25.92 -4.05 9.51
N ALA A 506 24.83 -4.75 9.19
CA ALA A 506 24.40 -5.90 9.97
C ALA A 506 25.40 -7.05 9.82
N ASP A 507 25.83 -7.63 10.94
CA ASP A 507 26.76 -8.77 11.00
C ASP A 507 26.04 -10.13 10.96
N GLN A 508 24.71 -10.12 11.17
CA GLN A 508 23.85 -11.29 11.14
C GLN A 508 22.46 -10.94 10.60
N ASP A 509 21.68 -11.98 10.29
CA ASP A 509 20.28 -11.80 9.91
C ASP A 509 19.40 -11.61 11.17
N ASP A 510 18.30 -10.88 10.99
CA ASP A 510 17.18 -10.70 11.92
C ASP A 510 17.54 -10.07 13.28
N LEU A 511 18.73 -9.46 13.40
CA LEU A 511 19.11 -8.67 14.56
C LEU A 511 20.09 -7.55 14.21
N LEU A 512 19.79 -6.32 14.65
CA LEU A 512 20.67 -5.17 14.60
C LEU A 512 20.56 -4.38 15.91
N ILE A 513 21.69 -4.13 16.58
CA ILE A 513 21.70 -3.46 17.88
C ILE A 513 22.20 -2.03 17.74
N TYR A 514 21.41 -1.08 18.22
CA TYR A 514 21.82 0.30 18.43
C TYR A 514 21.87 0.62 19.91
N GLU A 515 23.03 1.06 20.39
CA GLU A 515 23.25 1.32 21.80
C GLU A 515 22.98 2.78 22.17
N GLN A 516 22.54 3.02 23.43
CA GLN A 516 22.39 4.33 24.03
C GLN A 516 21.50 5.30 23.24
N ILE A 517 20.37 4.79 22.71
CA ILE A 517 19.42 5.58 21.94
C ILE A 517 18.37 6.23 22.86
N PRO A 518 18.04 7.54 22.67
CA PRO A 518 16.98 8.21 23.44
C PRO A 518 15.64 7.47 23.36
N GLN A 519 14.94 7.36 24.49
CA GLN A 519 13.64 6.69 24.60
C GLN A 519 12.45 7.66 24.39
N GLY A 520 11.22 7.10 24.39
CA GLY A 520 9.95 7.85 24.37
C GLY A 520 9.57 8.48 23.03
N THR A 521 10.40 8.34 22.02
CA THR A 521 10.26 8.97 20.70
C THR A 521 9.89 7.96 19.62
N LEU A 522 9.78 8.45 18.38
CA LEU A 522 9.63 7.61 17.19
C LEU A 522 10.99 7.27 16.60
N TYR A 523 11.05 6.10 16.01
CA TYR A 523 12.23 5.59 15.32
C TYR A 523 11.88 5.22 13.88
N TRP A 524 12.88 5.31 13.01
CA TRP A 524 12.82 4.94 11.61
C TRP A 524 14.12 4.28 11.19
N LEU A 525 14.07 3.02 10.76
CA LEU A 525 15.22 2.27 10.28
C LEU A 525 15.23 2.26 8.76
N ARG A 526 16.25 2.84 8.16
CA ARG A 526 16.51 2.82 6.72
C ARG A 526 17.46 1.71 6.33
N ASN A 527 17.21 1.11 5.16
CA ASN A 527 18.10 0.15 4.52
C ASN A 527 18.63 0.74 3.20
N TYR A 528 19.92 1.06 3.13
CA TYR A 528 20.55 1.64 1.94
C TYR A 528 20.96 0.60 0.89
N THR A 529 21.00 -0.68 1.25
CA THR A 529 21.33 -1.79 0.34
C THR A 529 20.10 -2.27 -0.43
N LYS A 530 19.00 -2.49 0.28
CA LYS A 530 17.72 -2.97 -0.27
C LYS A 530 16.56 -2.07 0.22
N GLY A 531 16.66 -0.75 0.04
CA GLY A 531 15.64 0.19 0.47
C GLY A 531 14.35 0.01 -0.31
N LYS A 532 13.24 -0.35 0.35
CA LYS A 532 11.88 -0.42 -0.19
C LYS A 532 10.89 0.03 0.88
N GLU A 533 10.17 -0.90 1.47
CA GLU A 533 9.21 -0.63 2.53
C GLU A 533 9.96 -0.33 3.83
N GLU A 534 9.78 0.86 4.34
CA GLU A 534 10.34 1.33 5.62
C GLU A 534 9.22 2.04 6.37
N ARG A 535 9.14 1.86 7.70
CA ARG A 535 8.10 2.49 8.49
C ARG A 535 8.61 2.93 9.85
N ILE A 536 7.89 3.87 10.45
CA ILE A 536 8.14 4.33 11.82
C ILE A 536 7.61 3.33 12.84
N PHE A 537 8.30 3.29 13.97
CA PHE A 537 7.94 2.47 15.12
C PHE A 537 8.26 3.20 16.43
N THR A 538 7.60 2.79 17.50
CA THR A 538 8.03 3.04 18.88
C THR A 538 8.71 1.80 19.42
N TYR A 539 9.51 1.93 20.49
CA TYR A 539 10.16 0.80 21.13
C TYR A 539 9.63 0.65 22.55
N LYS A 540 8.95 -0.46 22.82
CA LYS A 540 8.31 -0.71 24.11
C LYS A 540 8.56 -2.15 24.54
N ASP A 541 8.95 -2.34 25.79
CA ASP A 541 9.17 -3.66 26.40
C ASP A 541 10.11 -4.57 25.59
N GLY A 542 11.18 -3.96 25.01
CA GLY A 542 12.17 -4.67 24.21
C GLY A 542 11.72 -4.99 22.78
N LYS A 543 10.60 -4.43 22.28
CA LYS A 543 10.03 -4.74 20.96
C LYS A 543 9.72 -3.48 20.16
N GLN A 544 9.78 -3.63 18.82
CA GLN A 544 9.31 -2.65 17.86
C GLN A 544 7.78 -2.68 17.77
N VAL A 545 7.12 -1.55 18.00
CA VAL A 545 5.66 -1.37 17.84
C VAL A 545 5.44 -0.45 16.64
N TRP A 546 4.83 -0.96 15.59
CA TRP A 546 4.70 -0.36 14.27
C TRP A 546 3.47 0.55 14.11
N TRP A 547 3.68 1.62 13.33
CA TRP A 547 2.66 2.62 13.03
C TRP A 547 2.47 2.83 11.53
#